data_ad26eb7c1ee994bcbf0895589c4ce509
#
_entry.id   ad26eb7c1ee994bcbf0895589c4ce509
#
_cell.length_a   1.000
_cell.length_b   1.000
_cell.length_c   1.000
_cell.angle_alpha   90.00
_cell.angle_beta   90.00
_cell.angle_gamma   90.00
#
_symmetry.space_group_name_H-M   'P 1'
#
loop_
_entity.id
_entity.type
_entity.pdbx_description
1 polymer ?
#
loop_
_entity_poly.entity_id
_entity_poly.type
_entity_poly.pdbx_seq_one_letter_code
_entity_poly.pdbx_strand_id
1 'polypeptide(L)'
;DSTPQEGSLRLYRAGVSLFMTPSVWRGNAMKTPAGDPYVKVSAINKGDVAVGVTPFVLDATASNRFCLVGIANTDRTETVPEDFRTYDEFVVWIHQNPGVCVRNLNVIGTTKTNYEQLDGLKNPEDKPRHAAFYLTATNVPVGTTIGMQCEPAKLEASVVTSSETETLSAAVPAVPPHFDGFVRVWAVLPPSEPSWPDDARLDLDYGVEMAPSMQSHQWGIHPREVLCAADASLFNSAFRLVMVGSCGTIFKSA
;
A
#
# COMPACT_ATOMS: atom_id res chain seq x y z
N ASP A 1 1.11 30.91 4.00
CA ASP A 1 -0.18 31.32 4.52
C ASP A 1 -0.24 30.95 5.99
N SER A 2 -0.46 31.92 6.88
CA SER A 2 -0.49 31.74 8.35
C SER A 2 -1.91 31.61 8.90
N THR A 3 -2.90 31.58 8.02
CA THR A 3 -4.30 31.45 8.43
C THR A 3 -4.61 30.04 8.87
N PRO A 4 -5.20 29.82 10.06
CA PRO A 4 -5.64 28.51 10.50
C PRO A 4 -6.60 27.89 9.49
N GLN A 5 -6.44 26.60 9.22
CA GLN A 5 -7.25 25.88 8.23
C GLN A 5 -8.30 25.03 8.96
N GLU A 6 -9.55 25.18 8.56
CA GLU A 6 -10.61 24.24 8.92
C GLU A 6 -10.75 23.19 7.83
N GLY A 7 -11.22 22.01 8.21
CA GLY A 7 -11.39 20.94 7.24
C GLY A 7 -12.30 19.83 7.72
N SER A 8 -12.43 18.83 6.89
CA SER A 8 -13.09 17.57 7.23
C SER A 8 -12.23 16.38 6.88
N LEU A 9 -12.30 15.34 7.70
CA LEU A 9 -11.69 14.05 7.42
C LEU A 9 -12.79 13.08 7.00
N ARG A 10 -12.58 12.42 5.88
CA ARG A 10 -13.36 11.25 5.44
C ARG A 10 -12.50 10.01 5.51
N LEU A 11 -13.10 8.90 5.83
CA LEU A 11 -12.44 7.61 5.89
C LEU A 11 -13.21 6.59 5.06
N TYR A 12 -12.50 5.83 4.27
CA TYR A 12 -13.06 4.78 3.43
C TYR A 12 -12.39 3.46 3.75
N ARG A 13 -13.16 2.39 3.66
CA ARG A 13 -12.64 1.03 3.72
C ARG A 13 -12.44 0.50 2.31
N ALA A 14 -11.29 -0.10 2.07
CA ALA A 14 -10.96 -0.75 0.80
C ALA A 14 -10.61 -2.21 1.02
N GLY A 15 -10.85 -3.06 0.06
CA GLY A 15 -10.17 -4.36 -0.02
C GLY A 15 -8.66 -4.15 -0.12
N VAL A 16 -7.89 -5.11 0.40
CA VAL A 16 -6.42 -5.03 0.31
C VAL A 16 -6.01 -5.03 -1.17
N SER A 17 -5.31 -4.00 -1.59
CA SER A 17 -4.83 -3.83 -2.96
C SER A 17 -3.53 -3.05 -2.97
N LEU A 18 -2.62 -3.46 -3.83
CA LEU A 18 -1.36 -2.75 -4.09
C LEU A 18 -1.57 -1.47 -4.91
N PHE A 19 -2.73 -1.33 -5.55
CA PHE A 19 -3.09 -0.16 -6.32
C PHE A 19 -4.46 0.35 -5.89
N MET A 20 -4.47 1.36 -5.01
CA MET A 20 -5.66 1.90 -4.32
C MET A 20 -6.40 2.93 -5.17
N THR A 21 -6.89 2.52 -6.34
CA THR A 21 -7.73 3.39 -7.17
C THR A 21 -9.09 3.68 -6.52
N PRO A 22 -9.75 4.80 -6.84
CA PRO A 22 -11.04 5.16 -6.27
C PRO A 22 -12.12 4.09 -6.44
N SER A 23 -12.13 3.33 -7.53
CA SER A 23 -13.07 2.22 -7.75
C SER A 23 -13.02 1.16 -6.64
N VAL A 24 -11.89 1.00 -5.95
CA VAL A 24 -11.72 -0.01 -4.88
C VAL A 24 -12.37 0.43 -3.56
N TRP A 25 -12.49 1.73 -3.29
CA TRP A 25 -12.87 2.25 -1.97
C TRP A 25 -13.99 3.30 -1.96
N ARG A 26 -14.23 4.02 -3.06
CA ARG A 26 -15.15 5.18 -3.12
C ARG A 26 -16.57 4.87 -2.63
N GLY A 27 -17.07 3.65 -2.87
CA GLY A 27 -18.39 3.20 -2.41
C GLY A 27 -18.47 2.81 -0.93
N ASN A 28 -17.32 2.73 -0.24
CA ASN A 28 -17.22 2.14 1.09
C ASN A 28 -16.88 3.19 2.17
N ALA A 29 -17.57 4.34 2.15
CA ALA A 29 -17.38 5.38 3.14
C ALA A 29 -17.76 4.88 4.54
N MET A 30 -16.84 5.07 5.49
CA MET A 30 -17.09 4.82 6.91
C MET A 30 -17.91 5.98 7.49
N LYS A 31 -18.65 5.68 8.55
CA LYS A 31 -19.52 6.64 9.22
C LYS A 31 -19.14 6.79 10.69
N THR A 32 -19.45 7.94 11.26
CA THR A 32 -19.42 8.15 12.70
C THR A 32 -20.58 7.40 13.39
N PRO A 33 -20.59 7.27 14.73
CA PRO A 33 -21.74 6.74 15.45
C PRO A 33 -23.06 7.49 15.18
N ALA A 34 -22.99 8.78 14.84
CA ALA A 34 -24.14 9.60 14.46
C ALA A 34 -24.59 9.38 13.00
N GLY A 35 -23.84 8.60 12.20
CA GLY A 35 -24.15 8.32 10.80
C GLY A 35 -23.50 9.30 9.80
N ASP A 36 -22.70 10.26 10.27
CA ASP A 36 -22.05 11.25 9.40
C ASP A 36 -20.91 10.61 8.61
N PRO A 37 -20.76 10.89 7.30
CA PRO A 37 -19.69 10.33 6.46
C PRO A 37 -18.37 11.13 6.58
N TYR A 38 -18.26 12.06 7.51
CA TYR A 38 -17.06 12.86 7.75
C TYR A 38 -16.98 13.32 9.21
N VAL A 39 -15.78 13.66 9.63
CA VAL A 39 -15.50 14.33 10.91
C VAL A 39 -14.97 15.72 10.61
N LYS A 40 -15.55 16.75 11.22
CA LYS A 40 -14.99 18.11 11.16
C LYS A 40 -13.71 18.17 11.97
N VAL A 41 -12.72 18.84 11.42
CA VAL A 41 -11.46 19.15 12.08
C VAL A 41 -11.43 20.65 12.29
N SER A 42 -11.31 21.08 13.55
CA SER A 42 -11.21 22.49 13.91
C SER A 42 -9.97 23.14 13.28
N ALA A 43 -10.01 24.45 13.14
CA ALA A 43 -8.89 25.22 12.61
C ALA A 43 -7.59 24.90 13.35
N ILE A 44 -6.54 24.53 12.60
CA ILE A 44 -5.20 24.27 13.10
C ILE A 44 -4.20 25.23 12.48
N ASN A 45 -3.18 25.61 13.24
CA ASN A 45 -2.10 26.42 12.73
C ASN A 45 -1.11 25.56 11.92
N LYS A 46 -0.30 26.24 11.12
CA LYS A 46 0.78 25.58 10.38
C LYS A 46 1.74 24.85 11.34
N GLY A 47 1.92 23.56 11.12
CA GLY A 47 2.80 22.71 11.91
C GLY A 47 2.11 22.01 13.09
N ASP A 48 0.86 22.35 13.41
CA ASP A 48 0.09 21.66 14.43
C ASP A 48 -0.54 20.36 13.89
N VAL A 49 -0.91 19.48 14.82
CA VAL A 49 -1.62 18.23 14.55
C VAL A 49 -3.01 18.32 15.17
N ALA A 50 -4.04 18.07 14.37
CA ALA A 50 -5.41 17.93 14.87
C ALA A 50 -5.80 16.46 14.96
N VAL A 51 -6.47 16.12 16.04
CA VAL A 51 -7.07 14.79 16.24
C VAL A 51 -8.59 14.95 16.19
N GLY A 52 -9.24 14.15 15.34
CA GLY A 52 -10.71 14.12 15.29
C GLY A 52 -11.27 13.61 16.62
N VAL A 53 -12.21 14.37 17.20
CA VAL A 53 -12.83 14.01 18.49
C VAL A 53 -13.90 12.91 18.37
N THR A 54 -14.42 12.69 17.16
CA THR A 54 -15.44 11.67 16.88
C THR A 54 -14.81 10.53 16.08
N PRO A 55 -14.86 9.29 16.56
CA PRO A 55 -14.31 8.15 15.82
C PRO A 55 -15.20 7.77 14.63
N PHE A 56 -14.61 7.12 13.63
CA PHE A 56 -15.35 6.35 12.65
C PHE A 56 -15.63 4.95 13.21
N VAL A 57 -16.78 4.39 12.87
CA VAL A 57 -17.17 3.04 13.29
C VAL A 57 -16.73 2.04 12.23
N LEU A 58 -16.00 1.04 12.68
CA LEU A 58 -15.68 -0.13 11.87
C LEU A 58 -16.67 -1.24 12.21
N ASP A 59 -17.36 -1.76 11.20
CA ASP A 59 -18.19 -2.97 11.38
C ASP A 59 -17.29 -4.19 11.57
N ALA A 60 -17.36 -4.81 12.74
CA ALA A 60 -16.58 -5.98 13.12
C ALA A 60 -16.92 -7.24 12.30
N THR A 61 -18.05 -7.28 11.61
CA THR A 61 -18.45 -8.40 10.74
C THR A 61 -17.72 -8.40 9.39
N ALA A 62 -17.06 -7.30 9.07
CA ALA A 62 -16.25 -7.20 7.87
C ALA A 62 -14.98 -8.04 7.99
N SER A 63 -14.52 -8.61 6.85
CA SER A 63 -13.29 -9.39 6.80
C SER A 63 -12.13 -8.66 7.51
N ASN A 64 -11.28 -9.38 8.21
CA ASN A 64 -10.16 -8.84 8.99
C ASN A 64 -9.03 -8.23 8.11
N ARG A 65 -9.24 -8.16 6.80
CA ARG A 65 -8.26 -7.69 5.81
C ARG A 65 -8.83 -6.53 5.02
N PHE A 66 -8.43 -5.33 5.36
CA PHE A 66 -8.81 -4.13 4.61
C PHE A 66 -7.77 -3.02 4.82
N CYS A 67 -7.78 -2.09 3.87
CA CYS A 67 -7.05 -0.84 3.97
C CYS A 67 -8.00 0.29 4.34
N LEU A 68 -7.48 1.30 5.00
CA LEU A 68 -8.16 2.56 5.19
C LEU A 68 -7.59 3.60 4.22
N VAL A 69 -8.47 4.33 3.55
CA VAL A 69 -8.13 5.50 2.76
C VAL A 69 -8.70 6.71 3.46
N GLY A 70 -7.82 7.57 3.96
CA GLY A 70 -8.18 8.85 4.60
C GLY A 70 -8.07 9.98 3.60
N ILE A 71 -9.07 10.87 3.60
CA ILE A 71 -9.06 12.09 2.80
C ILE A 71 -9.33 13.27 3.72
N ALA A 72 -8.32 14.12 3.87
CA ALA A 72 -8.46 15.40 4.54
C ALA A 72 -8.85 16.45 3.50
N ASN A 73 -10.06 16.99 3.66
CA ASN A 73 -10.60 18.02 2.78
C ASN A 73 -10.55 19.37 3.49
N THR A 74 -9.99 20.35 2.80
CA THR A 74 -10.13 21.78 3.13
C THR A 74 -11.06 22.42 2.11
N ASP A 75 -11.29 23.73 2.19
CA ASP A 75 -12.11 24.48 1.21
C ASP A 75 -11.60 24.39 -0.24
N ARG A 76 -10.39 23.86 -0.42
CA ARG A 76 -9.75 23.62 -1.74
C ARG A 76 -9.84 22.16 -2.18
N THR A 77 -10.88 21.46 -1.81
CA THR A 77 -11.01 20.03 -2.10
C THR A 77 -11.01 19.76 -3.58
N GLU A 78 -10.00 19.06 -4.05
CA GLU A 78 -10.06 18.44 -5.36
C GLU A 78 -11.06 17.28 -5.35
N THR A 79 -11.83 17.20 -6.42
CA THR A 79 -12.79 16.12 -6.60
C THR A 79 -12.05 14.80 -6.78
N VAL A 80 -12.38 13.81 -5.96
CA VAL A 80 -11.88 12.45 -6.15
C VAL A 80 -12.36 11.94 -7.50
N PRO A 81 -11.48 11.54 -8.43
CA PRO A 81 -11.87 11.03 -9.74
C PRO A 81 -12.69 9.73 -9.60
N GLU A 82 -13.40 9.34 -10.64
CA GLU A 82 -14.13 8.07 -10.63
C GLU A 82 -13.20 6.88 -10.59
N ASP A 83 -12.16 6.91 -11.42
CA ASP A 83 -11.05 5.96 -11.43
C ASP A 83 -9.86 6.54 -12.21
N PHE A 84 -8.75 5.80 -12.26
CA PHE A 84 -7.57 6.12 -13.05
C PHE A 84 -7.43 5.13 -14.21
N ARG A 85 -7.07 5.65 -15.38
CA ARG A 85 -6.81 4.84 -16.58
C ARG A 85 -5.37 4.39 -16.68
N THR A 86 -4.47 5.12 -16.01
CA THR A 86 -3.03 4.85 -16.03
C THR A 86 -2.43 5.02 -14.64
N TYR A 87 -1.29 4.39 -14.41
CA TYR A 87 -0.51 4.62 -13.20
C TYR A 87 -0.02 6.07 -13.10
N ASP A 88 0.30 6.68 -14.24
CA ASP A 88 0.77 8.05 -14.28
C ASP A 88 -0.30 9.03 -13.78
N GLU A 89 -1.56 8.86 -14.17
CA GLU A 89 -2.69 9.66 -13.63
C GLU A 89 -2.82 9.52 -12.12
N PHE A 90 -2.70 8.29 -11.59
CA PHE A 90 -2.75 8.03 -10.16
C PHE A 90 -1.60 8.71 -9.42
N VAL A 91 -0.37 8.56 -9.90
CA VAL A 91 0.81 9.17 -9.27
C VAL A 91 0.70 10.69 -9.25
N VAL A 92 0.30 11.30 -10.37
CA VAL A 92 0.07 12.75 -10.44
C VAL A 92 -0.98 13.18 -9.44
N TRP A 93 -2.11 12.46 -9.37
CA TRP A 93 -3.19 12.81 -8.45
C TRP A 93 -2.77 12.70 -6.97
N ILE A 94 -2.08 11.64 -6.58
CA ILE A 94 -1.58 11.48 -5.20
C ILE A 94 -0.62 12.62 -4.82
N HIS A 95 0.30 12.99 -5.71
CA HIS A 95 1.24 14.09 -5.46
C HIS A 95 0.55 15.46 -5.36
N GLN A 96 -0.50 15.67 -6.10
CA GLN A 96 -1.28 16.90 -6.06
C GLN A 96 -2.26 16.95 -4.87
N ASN A 97 -2.50 15.83 -4.21
CA ASN A 97 -3.45 15.69 -3.09
C ASN A 97 -2.78 15.21 -1.80
N PRO A 98 -1.96 16.03 -1.14
CA PRO A 98 -1.25 15.65 0.09
C PRO A 98 -2.19 15.31 1.26
N GLY A 99 -3.48 15.62 1.15
CA GLY A 99 -4.50 15.24 2.12
C GLY A 99 -5.00 13.81 1.99
N VAL A 100 -4.51 13.05 0.99
CA VAL A 100 -4.87 11.63 0.82
C VAL A 100 -3.83 10.76 1.49
N CYS A 101 -4.29 9.82 2.31
CA CYS A 101 -3.41 8.82 2.93
C CYS A 101 -4.03 7.44 2.87
N VAL A 102 -3.19 6.43 2.81
CA VAL A 102 -3.59 5.02 2.84
C VAL A 102 -2.92 4.33 4.02
N ARG A 103 -3.69 3.57 4.78
CA ARG A 103 -3.15 2.74 5.86
C ARG A 103 -3.71 1.33 5.78
N ASN A 104 -2.81 0.40 5.76
CA ASN A 104 -3.11 -1.02 5.88
C ASN A 104 -3.44 -1.37 7.33
N LEU A 105 -4.50 -2.15 7.55
CA LEU A 105 -4.89 -2.67 8.85
C LEU A 105 -5.03 -4.20 8.78
N ASN A 106 -3.91 -4.87 8.58
CA ASN A 106 -3.88 -6.32 8.62
C ASN A 106 -3.13 -6.75 9.89
N VAL A 107 -3.88 -7.22 10.88
CA VAL A 107 -3.34 -7.72 12.14
C VAL A 107 -3.69 -9.19 12.25
N ILE A 108 -2.71 -10.02 12.49
CA ILE A 108 -2.85 -11.48 12.56
C ILE A 108 -2.34 -11.99 13.91
N GLY A 109 -3.06 -12.96 14.47
CA GLY A 109 -2.63 -13.64 15.70
C GLY A 109 -1.35 -14.45 15.45
N THR A 110 -0.44 -14.43 16.42
CA THR A 110 0.89 -15.06 16.35
C THR A 110 0.88 -16.59 16.35
N THR A 111 -0.23 -17.24 16.70
CA THR A 111 -0.31 -18.70 16.91
C THR A 111 -0.23 -19.56 15.65
N LYS A 112 -0.31 -18.97 14.46
CA LYS A 112 -0.20 -19.69 13.19
C LYS A 112 1.26 -19.68 12.74
N THR A 113 1.84 -20.85 12.47
CA THR A 113 3.21 -20.97 11.92
C THR A 113 3.29 -20.66 10.42
N ASN A 114 2.17 -20.74 9.71
CA ASN A 114 2.07 -20.43 8.29
C ASN A 114 1.17 -19.22 8.10
N TYR A 115 1.62 -18.33 7.25
CA TYR A 115 0.88 -17.15 6.84
C TYR A 115 0.74 -17.10 5.32
N GLU A 116 -0.42 -16.72 4.86
CA GLU A 116 -0.70 -16.48 3.45
C GLU A 116 -1.71 -15.35 3.30
N GLN A 117 -1.46 -14.48 2.32
CA GLN A 117 -2.41 -13.44 1.90
C GLN A 117 -2.45 -13.31 0.39
N LEU A 118 -3.54 -12.73 -0.10
CA LEU A 118 -3.73 -12.31 -1.49
C LEU A 118 -3.88 -10.79 -1.49
N ASP A 119 -2.94 -10.10 -2.09
CA ASP A 119 -2.97 -8.65 -2.25
C ASP A 119 -3.42 -8.32 -3.68
N GLY A 120 -4.43 -7.48 -3.82
CA GLY A 120 -4.96 -7.08 -5.13
C GLY A 120 -3.89 -6.38 -5.96
N LEU A 121 -3.75 -6.80 -7.20
CA LEU A 121 -2.87 -6.20 -8.20
C LEU A 121 -3.68 -5.83 -9.44
N LYS A 122 -3.55 -4.59 -9.90
CA LYS A 122 -4.28 -4.12 -11.07
C LYS A 122 -3.35 -3.35 -12.01
N ASN A 123 -3.41 -3.66 -13.30
CA ASN A 123 -2.86 -2.82 -14.36
C ASN A 123 -4.02 -2.21 -15.15
N PRO A 124 -4.33 -0.92 -15.00
CA PRO A 124 -5.44 -0.29 -15.70
C PRO A 124 -5.16 0.02 -17.17
N GLU A 125 -3.92 -0.15 -17.62
CA GLU A 125 -3.47 0.30 -18.94
C GLU A 125 -3.70 -0.72 -20.04
N ASP A 126 -3.76 -0.22 -21.29
CA ASP A 126 -3.87 -1.01 -22.51
C ASP A 126 -2.58 -1.75 -22.91
N LYS A 127 -1.50 -1.52 -22.17
CA LYS A 127 -0.17 -2.10 -22.43
C LYS A 127 0.40 -2.78 -21.20
N PRO A 128 1.29 -3.76 -21.39
CA PRO A 128 2.00 -4.36 -20.27
C PRO A 128 2.91 -3.34 -19.59
N ARG A 129 3.12 -3.49 -18.28
CA ARG A 129 4.02 -2.62 -17.49
C ARG A 129 5.09 -3.43 -16.81
N HIS A 130 6.33 -2.95 -16.87
CA HIS A 130 7.39 -3.45 -16.02
C HIS A 130 7.13 -3.05 -14.57
N ALA A 131 7.36 -3.97 -13.67
CA ALA A 131 7.11 -3.76 -12.26
C ALA A 131 8.18 -4.45 -11.40
N ALA A 132 8.33 -3.96 -10.18
CA ALA A 132 9.13 -4.62 -9.17
C ALA A 132 8.31 -4.78 -7.89
N PHE A 133 8.56 -5.88 -7.19
CA PHE A 133 7.97 -6.23 -5.92
C PHE A 133 9.09 -6.39 -4.89
N TYR A 134 8.86 -5.86 -3.70
CA TYR A 134 9.78 -5.94 -2.56
C TYR A 134 9.00 -6.44 -1.36
N LEU A 135 9.28 -7.68 -0.96
CA LEU A 135 8.70 -8.25 0.24
C LEU A 135 9.73 -8.15 1.36
N THR A 136 9.47 -7.26 2.30
CA THR A 136 10.33 -7.06 3.47
C THR A 136 9.73 -7.75 4.68
N ALA A 137 10.45 -8.68 5.24
CA ALA A 137 10.17 -9.27 6.54
C ALA A 137 10.99 -8.53 7.61
N THR A 138 10.36 -8.19 8.73
CA THR A 138 11.00 -7.49 9.85
C THR A 138 10.63 -8.19 11.15
N ASN A 139 11.60 -8.35 12.04
CA ASN A 139 11.45 -9.03 13.32
C ASN A 139 10.90 -10.46 13.17
N VAL A 140 11.41 -11.19 12.18
CA VAL A 140 11.08 -12.60 11.93
C VAL A 140 12.21 -13.52 12.36
N PRO A 141 11.93 -14.74 12.82
CA PRO A 141 12.98 -15.72 13.14
C PRO A 141 13.84 -16.03 11.92
N VAL A 142 15.16 -16.12 12.12
CA VAL A 142 16.09 -16.61 11.10
C VAL A 142 15.69 -18.02 10.67
N GLY A 143 15.70 -18.28 9.37
CA GLY A 143 15.21 -19.53 8.81
C GLY A 143 13.73 -19.51 8.41
N THR A 144 13.02 -18.38 8.57
CA THR A 144 11.69 -18.16 8.04
C THR A 144 11.74 -18.18 6.52
N THR A 145 10.85 -18.91 5.87
CA THR A 145 10.69 -18.84 4.40
C THR A 145 9.65 -17.77 4.08
N ILE A 146 10.02 -16.80 3.26
CA ILE A 146 9.09 -15.80 2.72
C ILE A 146 9.03 -15.92 1.20
N GLY A 147 7.88 -15.59 0.61
CA GLY A 147 7.74 -15.66 -0.84
C GLY A 147 6.54 -14.91 -1.39
N MET A 148 6.56 -14.70 -2.70
CA MET A 148 5.50 -14.04 -3.46
C MET A 148 5.32 -14.70 -4.83
N GLN A 149 4.07 -14.73 -5.31
CA GLN A 149 3.70 -15.36 -6.58
C GLN A 149 2.54 -14.64 -7.24
N CYS A 150 2.67 -14.47 -8.56
CA CYS A 150 1.57 -14.05 -9.43
C CYS A 150 1.81 -14.68 -10.81
N GLU A 151 1.16 -15.82 -11.09
CA GLU A 151 1.39 -16.59 -12.31
C GLU A 151 1.17 -15.77 -13.59
N PRO A 152 0.07 -14.99 -13.76
CA PRO A 152 -0.15 -14.19 -14.97
C PRO A 152 0.94 -13.14 -15.21
N ALA A 153 1.54 -12.62 -14.15
CA ALA A 153 2.66 -11.68 -14.23
C ALA A 153 4.03 -12.38 -14.28
N LYS A 154 4.06 -13.72 -14.24
CA LYS A 154 5.29 -14.53 -14.16
C LYS A 154 6.17 -14.15 -12.95
N LEU A 155 5.53 -13.75 -11.87
CA LEU A 155 6.19 -13.50 -10.59
C LEU A 155 6.22 -14.81 -9.81
N GLU A 156 7.41 -15.27 -9.45
CA GLU A 156 7.63 -16.35 -8.50
C GLU A 156 8.99 -16.13 -7.84
N ALA A 157 8.98 -15.88 -6.55
CA ALA A 157 10.20 -15.66 -5.79
C ALA A 157 10.02 -16.12 -4.34
N SER A 158 11.07 -16.68 -3.77
CA SER A 158 11.13 -17.03 -2.34
C SER A 158 12.55 -17.00 -1.82
N VAL A 159 12.70 -16.78 -0.52
CA VAL A 159 13.97 -16.82 0.18
C VAL A 159 13.78 -17.37 1.58
N VAL A 160 14.81 -18.01 2.12
CA VAL A 160 14.92 -18.34 3.55
C VAL A 160 15.69 -17.21 4.22
N THR A 161 15.11 -16.58 5.23
CA THR A 161 15.72 -15.43 5.90
C THR A 161 17.03 -15.80 6.58
N SER A 162 18.05 -14.99 6.37
CA SER A 162 19.38 -15.10 6.99
C SER A 162 19.56 -14.18 8.19
N SER A 163 18.63 -13.25 8.39
CA SER A 163 18.58 -12.28 9.47
C SER A 163 17.13 -12.00 9.89
N GLU A 164 16.94 -11.32 11.02
CA GLU A 164 15.62 -10.91 11.51
C GLU A 164 14.92 -9.89 10.59
N THR A 165 15.69 -9.24 9.72
CA THR A 165 15.17 -8.37 8.66
C THR A 165 15.75 -8.79 7.33
N GLU A 166 14.89 -9.19 6.41
CA GLU A 166 15.25 -9.67 5.06
C GLU A 166 14.32 -9.06 4.02
N THR A 167 14.86 -8.69 2.86
CA THR A 167 14.07 -8.19 1.74
C THR A 167 14.26 -9.08 0.52
N LEU A 168 13.17 -9.65 0.05
CA LEU A 168 13.08 -10.40 -1.20
C LEU A 168 12.62 -9.45 -2.31
N SER A 169 13.46 -9.25 -3.32
CA SER A 169 13.15 -8.41 -4.47
C SER A 169 12.88 -9.27 -5.71
N ALA A 170 11.88 -8.91 -6.50
CA ALA A 170 11.62 -9.54 -7.79
C ALA A 170 11.15 -8.53 -8.83
N ALA A 171 11.73 -8.63 -10.02
CA ALA A 171 11.32 -7.87 -11.19
C ALA A 171 10.34 -8.68 -12.05
N VAL A 172 9.31 -8.00 -12.54
CA VAL A 172 8.32 -8.56 -13.45
C VAL A 172 8.40 -7.81 -14.78
N PRO A 173 8.78 -8.48 -15.86
CA PRO A 173 8.97 -7.81 -17.15
C PRO A 173 7.64 -7.34 -17.77
N ALA A 174 6.52 -7.92 -17.35
CA ALA A 174 5.23 -7.53 -17.89
C ALA A 174 4.07 -7.92 -16.97
N VAL A 175 3.52 -6.96 -16.23
CA VAL A 175 2.16 -7.09 -15.71
C VAL A 175 1.21 -6.92 -16.89
N PRO A 176 0.36 -7.90 -17.22
CA PRO A 176 -0.45 -7.86 -18.44
C PRO A 176 -1.37 -6.64 -18.51
N PRO A 177 -1.75 -6.18 -19.73
CA PRO A 177 -2.75 -5.14 -19.91
C PRO A 177 -4.07 -5.53 -19.24
N HIS A 178 -4.76 -4.56 -18.64
CA HIS A 178 -6.07 -4.75 -17.97
C HIS A 178 -6.08 -5.87 -16.94
N PHE A 179 -4.91 -6.20 -16.39
CA PHE A 179 -4.82 -7.21 -15.35
C PHE A 179 -5.60 -6.74 -14.11
N ASP A 180 -6.44 -7.63 -13.60
CA ASP A 180 -7.15 -7.46 -12.32
C ASP A 180 -7.13 -8.81 -11.62
N GLY A 181 -6.29 -8.92 -10.59
CA GLY A 181 -6.02 -10.19 -9.91
C GLY A 181 -5.27 -9.99 -8.60
N PHE A 182 -4.48 -10.97 -8.22
CA PHE A 182 -3.82 -10.98 -6.92
C PHE A 182 -2.36 -11.40 -7.00
N VAL A 183 -1.55 -10.83 -6.11
CA VAL A 183 -0.26 -11.36 -5.71
C VAL A 183 -0.47 -12.16 -4.43
N ARG A 184 -0.07 -13.42 -4.46
CA ARG A 184 0.00 -14.26 -3.28
C ARG A 184 1.29 -13.98 -2.55
N VAL A 185 1.20 -13.66 -1.26
CA VAL A 185 2.33 -13.50 -0.34
C VAL A 185 2.23 -14.56 0.72
N TRP A 186 3.33 -15.19 1.07
CA TRP A 186 3.34 -16.18 2.13
C TRP A 186 4.60 -16.08 2.99
N ALA A 187 4.49 -16.60 4.20
CA ALA A 187 5.61 -16.82 5.09
C ALA A 187 5.39 -18.08 5.92
N VAL A 188 6.47 -18.82 6.16
CA VAL A 188 6.47 -20.06 6.93
C VAL A 188 7.59 -20.01 7.95
N LEU A 189 7.25 -20.15 9.22
CA LEU A 189 8.24 -20.24 10.31
C LEU A 189 9.09 -21.49 10.19
N PRO A 190 10.35 -21.46 10.62
CA PRO A 190 11.15 -22.68 10.77
C PRO A 190 10.50 -23.61 11.80
N PRO A 191 10.66 -24.94 11.67
CA PRO A 191 10.02 -25.91 12.58
C PRO A 191 10.38 -25.76 14.06
N SER A 192 11.47 -25.07 14.38
CA SER A 192 11.92 -24.77 15.75
C SER A 192 11.06 -23.70 16.43
N GLU A 193 10.33 -22.90 15.65
CA GLU A 193 9.58 -21.75 16.16
C GLU A 193 8.09 -22.07 16.25
N PRO A 194 7.49 -22.06 17.44
CA PRO A 194 6.10 -22.43 17.64
C PRO A 194 5.12 -21.31 17.24
N SER A 195 5.57 -20.07 17.18
CA SER A 195 4.74 -18.90 16.93
C SER A 195 5.56 -17.73 16.37
N TRP A 196 4.88 -16.78 15.75
CA TRP A 196 5.51 -15.52 15.33
C TRP A 196 5.89 -14.67 16.55
N PRO A 197 7.01 -13.96 16.49
CA PRO A 197 7.30 -12.90 17.45
C PRO A 197 6.20 -11.84 17.42
N ASP A 198 5.95 -11.23 18.58
CA ASP A 198 5.10 -10.05 18.65
C ASP A 198 5.76 -8.91 17.86
N ASP A 199 4.96 -8.16 17.10
CA ASP A 199 5.45 -7.14 16.16
C ASP A 199 6.28 -7.66 14.96
N ALA A 200 6.34 -8.98 14.71
CA ALA A 200 6.82 -9.47 13.42
C ALA A 200 5.99 -8.86 12.29
N ARG A 201 6.63 -8.55 11.17
CA ARG A 201 5.99 -7.79 10.11
C ARG A 201 6.40 -8.29 8.73
N LEU A 202 5.44 -8.26 7.80
CA LEU A 202 5.65 -8.48 6.38
C LEU A 202 5.08 -7.29 5.61
N ASP A 203 5.91 -6.61 4.85
CA ASP A 203 5.51 -5.49 3.99
C ASP A 203 5.80 -5.85 2.53
N LEU A 204 4.78 -5.79 1.69
CA LEU A 204 4.90 -5.92 0.24
C LEU A 204 4.76 -4.54 -0.40
N ASP A 205 5.81 -4.10 -1.06
CA ASP A 205 5.86 -2.87 -1.83
C ASP A 205 5.80 -3.17 -3.32
N TYR A 206 5.09 -2.33 -4.06
CA TYR A 206 4.86 -2.46 -5.50
C TYR A 206 5.25 -1.18 -6.22
N GLY A 207 6.23 -1.29 -7.12
CA GLY A 207 6.68 -0.21 -7.98
C GLY A 207 6.46 -0.51 -9.46
N VAL A 208 6.13 0.51 -10.24
CA VAL A 208 5.98 0.43 -11.70
C VAL A 208 6.98 1.32 -12.40
N GLU A 209 7.33 0.94 -13.63
CA GLU A 209 8.17 1.76 -14.50
C GLU A 209 7.55 3.14 -14.72
N MET A 210 8.35 4.18 -14.51
CA MET A 210 7.95 5.56 -14.75
C MET A 210 7.99 5.86 -16.25
N ALA A 211 6.92 6.45 -16.77
CA ALA A 211 6.88 6.93 -18.16
C ALA A 211 7.95 8.01 -18.41
N PRO A 212 8.56 8.05 -19.60
CA PRO A 212 9.57 9.06 -19.95
C PRO A 212 9.10 10.51 -19.76
N SER A 213 7.80 10.78 -19.99
CA SER A 213 7.17 12.10 -19.76
C SER A 213 7.21 12.52 -18.29
N MET A 214 7.18 11.59 -17.36
CA MET A 214 7.27 11.85 -15.93
C MET A 214 8.70 12.03 -15.44
N GLN A 215 9.68 11.50 -16.16
CA GLN A 215 11.11 11.65 -15.82
C GLN A 215 11.61 13.09 -15.98
N SER A 216 10.96 13.89 -16.82
CA SER A 216 11.33 15.29 -17.08
C SER A 216 10.80 16.27 -16.03
N HIS A 217 9.82 15.89 -15.26
CA HIS A 217 9.31 16.70 -14.17
C HIS A 217 10.11 16.40 -12.90
N GLN A 218 10.76 17.42 -12.36
CA GLN A 218 11.34 17.36 -11.00
C GLN A 218 10.20 17.37 -9.98
N TRP A 219 9.47 16.27 -9.93
CA TRP A 219 8.54 16.03 -8.84
C TRP A 219 9.37 15.97 -7.57
N GLY A 220 8.94 16.65 -6.53
CA GLY A 220 9.51 16.53 -5.20
C GLY A 220 9.20 15.15 -4.59
N ILE A 221 9.56 14.11 -5.34
CA ILE A 221 9.34 12.71 -4.99
C ILE A 221 10.23 12.41 -3.78
N HIS A 222 9.61 11.99 -2.70
CA HIS A 222 10.35 11.58 -1.51
C HIS A 222 11.34 10.46 -1.88
N PRO A 223 12.59 10.46 -1.40
CA PRO A 223 13.59 9.43 -1.75
C PRO A 223 13.14 7.98 -1.52
N ARG A 224 12.14 7.75 -0.67
CA ARG A 224 11.51 6.45 -0.46
C ARG A 224 10.49 6.04 -1.53
N GLU A 225 10.05 6.98 -2.37
CA GLU A 225 9.08 6.72 -3.45
C GLU A 225 9.75 6.40 -4.77
N VAL A 226 11.02 6.72 -4.88
CA VAL A 226 11.87 6.29 -5.99
C VAL A 226 12.67 5.09 -5.51
N LEU A 227 12.27 3.90 -5.91
CA LEU A 227 13.11 2.73 -5.77
C LEU A 227 14.38 3.00 -6.56
N CYS A 228 15.46 3.22 -5.83
CA CYS A 228 16.72 3.66 -6.37
C CYS A 228 17.24 2.68 -7.41
N ALA A 229 18.05 3.22 -8.31
CA ALA A 229 18.88 2.52 -9.28
C ALA A 229 19.78 1.38 -8.71
N ALA A 230 19.80 1.16 -7.40
CA ALA A 230 20.42 -0.01 -6.77
C ALA A 230 19.85 -1.33 -7.32
N ASP A 231 18.60 -1.33 -7.80
CA ASP A 231 17.97 -2.50 -8.38
C ASP A 231 17.93 -2.50 -9.91
N ALA A 232 18.72 -1.66 -10.57
CA ALA A 232 18.94 -1.72 -12.02
C ALA A 232 19.44 -3.11 -12.49
N SER A 233 19.98 -3.92 -11.57
CA SER A 233 20.30 -5.32 -11.82
C SER A 233 19.08 -6.22 -12.02
N LEU A 234 17.90 -5.84 -11.51
CA LEU A 234 16.65 -6.56 -11.71
C LEU A 234 16.08 -6.32 -13.12
N PHE A 235 16.39 -5.18 -13.71
CA PHE A 235 16.04 -4.86 -15.08
C PHE A 235 17.33 -4.60 -15.86
N ASN A 236 17.51 -5.23 -17.02
CA ASN A 236 18.65 -5.02 -17.89
C ASN A 236 18.77 -3.57 -18.47
N SER A 237 18.10 -2.61 -17.87
CA SER A 237 18.06 -1.21 -18.31
C SER A 237 17.79 -0.27 -17.13
N ALA A 238 18.27 0.98 -17.24
CA ALA A 238 18.08 2.02 -16.24
C ALA A 238 16.63 2.54 -16.22
N PHE A 239 15.69 1.76 -15.70
CA PHE A 239 14.33 2.23 -15.43
C PHE A 239 14.28 2.96 -14.09
N ARG A 240 13.42 3.98 -14.05
CA ARG A 240 12.99 4.54 -12.76
C ARG A 240 11.67 3.91 -12.39
N LEU A 241 11.60 3.36 -11.19
CA LEU A 241 10.38 2.83 -10.62
C LEU A 241 9.75 3.87 -9.70
N VAL A 242 8.44 3.97 -9.74
CA VAL A 242 7.64 4.74 -8.80
C VAL A 242 6.84 3.77 -7.95
N MET A 243 6.92 3.93 -6.62
CA MET A 243 6.08 3.18 -5.70
C MET A 243 4.64 3.62 -5.88
N VAL A 244 3.77 2.68 -6.18
CA VAL A 244 2.34 2.92 -6.39
C VAL A 244 1.47 2.28 -5.32
N GLY A 245 2.04 1.40 -4.51
CA GLY A 245 1.31 0.79 -3.42
C GLY A 245 2.19 0.00 -2.45
N SER A 246 1.66 -0.19 -1.27
CA SER A 246 2.27 -0.99 -0.21
C SER A 246 1.18 -1.69 0.60
N CYS A 247 1.39 -2.95 0.92
CA CYS A 247 0.54 -3.73 1.82
C CYS A 247 1.39 -4.34 2.93
N GLY A 248 0.98 -4.12 4.19
CA GLY A 248 1.71 -4.63 5.35
C GLY A 248 0.83 -5.48 6.26
N THR A 249 1.45 -6.45 6.92
CA THR A 249 0.83 -7.31 7.94
C THR A 249 1.68 -7.30 9.19
N ILE A 250 1.03 -7.15 10.35
CA ILE A 250 1.67 -7.19 11.66
C ILE A 250 1.12 -8.39 12.42
N PHE A 251 2.02 -9.16 13.03
CA PHE A 251 1.66 -10.27 13.93
C PHE A 251 1.57 -9.75 15.36
N LYS A 252 0.48 -10.08 16.06
CA LYS A 252 0.23 -9.66 17.43
C LYS A 252 -0.24 -10.83 18.28
N SER A 253 0.28 -10.92 19.48
CA SER A 253 -0.31 -11.77 20.52
C SER A 253 -1.74 -11.30 20.85
N ALA A 254 -2.63 -12.24 21.07
CA ALA A 254 -4.03 -11.98 21.40
C ALA A 254 -4.18 -11.47 22.85
#